data_0b60d182b683a439c4472c5895decd17
#
_entry.id   0b60d182b683a439c4472c5895decd17
#
_cell.length_a   1.000
_cell.length_b   1.000
_cell.length_c   1.000
_cell.angle_alpha   90.00
_cell.angle_beta   90.00
_cell.angle_gamma   90.00
#
_symmetry.space_group_name_H-M   'P 1'
#
loop_
_entity.id
_entity.type
_entity.pdbx_description
1 polymer ?
#
loop_
_entity_poly.entity_id
_entity_poly.type
_entity_poly.pdbx_seq_one_letter_code
_entity_poly.pdbx_strand_id
1 'polypeptide(L)'
;MPYFVLTCTDHEDILEKRLAIRPWHVERLQKLDDEGRLIAAGAHPKDPNDPQAGFLGSTIIVEFESREALDAWIQEEPFLKEGIYAKIEVKPF
;
A
#
# COMPACT_ATOMS: atom_id res chain seq x y z
N MET A 1 -2.14 -4.85 19.88
CA MET A 1 -1.39 -5.47 18.75
C MET A 1 -0.37 -4.47 18.23
N PRO A 2 0.75 -4.93 17.72
CA PRO A 2 1.78 -4.01 17.23
C PRO A 2 1.37 -3.30 15.94
N TYR A 3 1.99 -2.15 15.71
CA TYR A 3 1.83 -1.36 14.49
C TYR A 3 3.05 -1.52 13.60
N PHE A 4 2.81 -1.43 12.31
CA PHE A 4 3.88 -1.51 11.31
C PHE A 4 3.69 -0.42 10.27
N VAL A 5 4.81 0.11 9.77
CA VAL A 5 4.80 1.01 8.63
C VAL A 5 5.33 0.28 7.40
N LEU A 6 4.57 0.34 6.31
CA LEU A 6 4.96 -0.19 5.01
C LEU A 6 5.33 0.99 4.13
N THR A 7 6.55 0.95 3.59
CA THR A 7 6.99 1.89 2.58
C THR A 7 7.06 1.14 1.26
N CYS A 8 6.16 1.47 0.35
CA CYS A 8 6.00 0.77 -0.92
C CYS A 8 6.55 1.63 -2.04
N THR A 9 7.35 1.03 -2.91
CA THR A 9 7.95 1.71 -4.06
C THR A 9 7.35 1.15 -5.33
N ASP A 10 6.81 2.02 -6.18
CA ASP A 10 6.23 1.62 -7.46
C ASP A 10 7.30 1.32 -8.50
N HIS A 11 6.98 0.44 -9.44
CA HIS A 11 7.71 0.36 -10.69
C HIS A 11 7.51 1.64 -11.49
N GLU A 12 8.46 1.95 -12.39
CA GLU A 12 8.32 3.09 -13.30
C GLU A 12 7.24 2.83 -14.35
N ASP A 13 6.64 3.90 -14.86
CA ASP A 13 5.66 3.86 -15.95
C ASP A 13 4.48 2.93 -15.68
N ILE A 14 4.00 2.92 -14.43
CA ILE A 14 2.97 1.99 -13.96
C ILE A 14 1.62 2.67 -13.70
N LEU A 15 1.49 3.98 -13.95
CA LEU A 15 0.32 4.74 -13.54
C LEU A 15 -1.00 4.17 -14.07
N GLU A 16 -1.04 3.84 -15.35
CA GLU A 16 -2.28 3.34 -15.97
C GLU A 16 -2.73 2.05 -15.30
N LYS A 17 -1.80 1.12 -15.10
CA LYS A 17 -2.09 -0.16 -14.44
C LYS A 17 -2.45 0.06 -12.97
N ARG A 18 -1.76 0.98 -12.29
CA ARG A 18 -2.05 1.33 -10.90
C ARG A 18 -3.49 1.79 -10.74
N LEU A 19 -3.95 2.66 -11.61
CA LEU A 19 -5.33 3.16 -11.57
C LEU A 19 -6.33 2.04 -11.86
N ALA A 20 -6.01 1.13 -12.77
CA ALA A 20 -6.88 0.00 -13.10
C ALA A 20 -7.04 -0.98 -11.93
N ILE A 21 -5.98 -1.22 -11.17
CA ILE A 21 -5.97 -2.18 -10.05
C ILE A 21 -6.41 -1.54 -8.74
N ARG A 22 -6.36 -0.22 -8.64
CA ARG A 22 -6.64 0.53 -7.41
C ARG A 22 -7.93 0.14 -6.68
N PRO A 23 -9.07 -0.13 -7.33
CA PRO A 23 -10.30 -0.49 -6.61
C PRO A 23 -10.14 -1.70 -5.69
N TRP A 24 -9.40 -2.72 -6.12
CA TRP A 24 -9.18 -3.91 -5.28
C TRP A 24 -8.25 -3.61 -4.11
N HIS A 25 -7.24 -2.77 -4.32
CA HIS A 25 -6.34 -2.32 -3.28
C HIS A 25 -7.10 -1.52 -2.21
N VAL A 26 -7.90 -0.56 -2.63
CA VAL A 26 -8.69 0.29 -1.72
C VAL A 26 -9.70 -0.56 -0.92
N GLU A 27 -10.32 -1.55 -1.55
CA GLU A 27 -11.27 -2.43 -0.87
C GLU A 27 -10.61 -3.17 0.30
N ARG A 28 -9.39 -3.66 0.12
CA ARG A 28 -8.66 -4.35 1.19
C ARG A 28 -8.28 -3.39 2.33
N LEU A 29 -7.85 -2.18 2.00
CA LEU A 29 -7.54 -1.16 3.01
C LEU A 29 -8.81 -0.76 3.76
N GLN A 30 -9.96 -0.67 3.08
CA GLN A 30 -11.22 -0.33 3.70
C GLN A 30 -11.63 -1.38 4.74
N LYS A 31 -11.38 -2.66 4.47
CA LYS A 31 -11.64 -3.71 5.45
C LYS A 31 -10.84 -3.52 6.73
N LEU A 32 -9.56 -3.16 6.60
CA LEU A 32 -8.72 -2.87 7.76
C LEU A 32 -9.21 -1.63 8.50
N ASP A 33 -9.64 -0.61 7.78
CA ASP A 33 -10.19 0.61 8.38
C ASP A 33 -11.48 0.30 9.15
N ASP A 34 -12.36 -0.51 8.58
CA ASP A 34 -13.60 -0.93 9.23
C ASP A 34 -13.34 -1.71 10.54
N GLU A 35 -12.21 -2.41 10.61
CA GLU A 35 -11.78 -3.14 11.81
C GLU A 35 -11.00 -2.27 12.79
N GLY A 36 -10.77 -1.00 12.47
CA GLY A 36 -9.97 -0.09 13.30
C GLY A 36 -8.48 -0.37 13.26
N ARG A 37 -7.98 -1.04 12.23
CA ARG A 37 -6.59 -1.49 12.12
C ARG A 37 -5.76 -0.70 11.11
N LEU A 38 -6.37 0.21 10.37
CA LEU A 38 -5.68 1.10 9.43
C LEU A 38 -5.49 2.46 10.11
N ILE A 39 -4.23 2.84 10.32
CA ILE A 39 -3.91 4.13 10.94
C ILE A 39 -3.86 5.22 9.87
N ALA A 40 -3.15 4.95 8.78
CA ALA A 40 -3.04 5.87 7.66
C ALA A 40 -2.63 5.09 6.41
N ALA A 41 -3.03 5.61 5.26
CA ALA A 41 -2.58 5.10 3.97
C ALA A 41 -2.65 6.23 2.95
N GLY A 42 -1.63 6.34 2.12
CA GLY A 42 -1.61 7.38 1.09
C GLY A 42 -0.53 7.12 0.06
N ALA A 43 -0.80 7.60 -1.14
CA ALA A 43 0.15 7.53 -2.24
C ALA A 43 1.17 8.67 -2.15
N HIS A 44 2.38 8.43 -2.68
CA HIS A 44 3.42 9.45 -2.82
C HIS A 44 3.37 10.00 -4.25
N PRO A 45 2.84 11.20 -4.47
CA PRO A 45 2.80 11.75 -5.82
C PRO A 45 4.20 12.17 -6.27
N LYS A 46 4.49 12.02 -7.57
CA LYS A 46 5.74 12.54 -8.15
C LYS A 46 5.78 14.05 -8.07
N ASP A 47 4.62 14.69 -8.29
CA ASP A 47 4.45 16.14 -8.17
C ASP A 47 3.24 16.39 -7.27
N PRO A 48 3.42 17.04 -6.11
CA PRO A 48 2.32 17.29 -5.18
C PRO A 48 1.20 18.17 -5.77
N ASN A 49 1.47 18.85 -6.85
CA ASN A 49 0.52 19.76 -7.50
C ASN A 49 -0.12 19.15 -8.76
N ASP A 50 0.30 17.96 -9.18
CA ASP A 50 -0.20 17.32 -10.39
C ASP A 50 -0.38 15.81 -10.17
N PRO A 51 -1.61 15.35 -9.83
CA PRO A 51 -1.85 13.93 -9.62
C PRO A 51 -1.69 13.08 -10.88
N GLN A 52 -1.70 13.70 -12.06
CA GLN A 52 -1.53 12.98 -13.32
C GLN A 52 -0.07 12.73 -13.66
N ALA A 53 0.86 13.35 -12.95
CA ALA A 53 2.28 13.08 -13.12
C ALA A 53 2.66 11.66 -12.67
N GLY A 54 1.79 10.99 -11.90
CA GLY A 54 2.01 9.63 -11.42
C GLY A 54 2.49 9.61 -9.98
N PHE A 55 2.89 8.41 -9.54
CA PHE A 55 3.23 8.15 -8.13
C PHE A 55 4.57 7.45 -8.02
N LEU A 56 5.25 7.69 -6.89
CA LEU A 56 6.50 7.00 -6.54
C LEU A 56 6.22 5.73 -5.74
N GLY A 57 5.11 5.67 -5.04
CA GLY A 57 4.75 4.57 -4.18
C GLY A 57 3.67 4.94 -3.20
N SER A 58 3.71 4.30 -2.02
CA SER A 58 2.70 4.52 -0.96
C SER A 58 3.31 4.34 0.41
N THR A 59 2.69 4.95 1.41
CA THR A 59 2.93 4.63 2.82
C THR A 59 1.64 4.07 3.40
N ILE A 60 1.74 2.95 4.14
CA ILE A 60 0.61 2.31 4.81
C ILE A 60 1.03 2.03 6.24
N ILE A 61 0.24 2.47 7.22
CA ILE A 61 0.48 2.20 8.64
C ILE A 61 -0.68 1.39 9.17
N VAL A 62 -0.38 0.18 9.65
CA VAL A 62 -1.41 -0.80 10.01
C VAL A 62 -1.09 -1.49 11.34
N GLU A 63 -2.13 -2.07 11.93
CA GLU A 63 -2.03 -2.90 13.11
C GLU A 63 -2.22 -4.37 12.72
N PHE A 64 -1.28 -5.22 13.11
CA PHE A 64 -1.37 -6.66 12.91
C PHE A 64 -0.89 -7.39 14.15
N GLU A 65 -1.42 -8.59 14.39
CA GLU A 65 -1.07 -9.38 15.59
C GLU A 65 0.39 -9.80 15.58
N SER A 66 1.00 -9.98 14.39
CA SER A 66 2.38 -10.41 14.25
C SER A 66 2.94 -10.00 12.89
N ARG A 67 4.26 -10.05 12.73
CA ARG A 67 4.91 -9.81 11.44
C ARG A 67 4.51 -10.90 10.43
N GLU A 68 4.37 -12.13 10.88
CA GLU A 68 3.96 -13.24 10.02
C GLU A 68 2.57 -13.03 9.46
N ALA A 69 1.62 -12.55 10.28
CA ALA A 69 0.27 -12.25 9.83
C ALA A 69 0.28 -11.10 8.81
N LEU A 70 1.12 -10.08 9.04
CA LEU A 70 1.28 -8.98 8.10
C LEU A 70 1.88 -9.47 6.78
N ASP A 71 2.91 -10.30 6.83
CA ASP A 71 3.54 -10.84 5.62
C ASP A 71 2.54 -11.63 4.77
N ALA A 72 1.66 -12.41 5.40
CA ALA A 72 0.60 -13.12 4.70
C ALA A 72 -0.37 -12.16 4.02
N TRP A 73 -0.73 -11.07 4.69
CA TRP A 73 -1.59 -10.03 4.12
C TRP A 73 -0.94 -9.34 2.93
N ILE A 74 0.37 -9.05 3.03
CA ILE A 74 1.15 -8.41 1.96
C ILE A 74 1.15 -9.29 0.71
N GLN A 75 1.31 -10.62 0.86
CA GLN A 75 1.36 -11.52 -0.29
C GLN A 75 0.07 -11.51 -1.10
N GLU A 76 -1.05 -11.16 -0.50
CA GLU A 76 -2.34 -11.06 -1.19
C GLU A 76 -2.65 -9.65 -1.70
N GLU A 77 -1.72 -8.71 -1.49
CA GLU A 77 -1.93 -7.32 -1.90
C GLU A 77 -1.96 -7.18 -3.42
N PRO A 78 -3.08 -6.66 -4.01
CA PRO A 78 -3.20 -6.55 -5.46
C PRO A 78 -2.08 -5.73 -6.12
N PHE A 79 -1.62 -4.66 -5.47
CA PHE A 79 -0.53 -3.85 -6.01
C PHE A 79 0.80 -4.61 -6.06
N LEU A 80 1.00 -5.57 -5.17
CA LEU A 80 2.17 -6.44 -5.23
C LEU A 80 1.99 -7.53 -6.28
N LYS A 81 0.86 -8.23 -6.23
CA LYS A 81 0.58 -9.37 -7.13
C LYS A 81 0.55 -8.96 -8.59
N GLU A 82 0.02 -7.77 -8.90
CA GLU A 82 -0.10 -7.26 -10.26
C GLU A 82 1.12 -6.47 -10.72
N GLY A 83 2.16 -6.39 -9.90
CA GLY A 83 3.42 -5.77 -10.30
C GLY A 83 3.43 -4.26 -10.31
N ILE A 84 2.56 -3.61 -9.53
CA ILE A 84 2.60 -2.16 -9.34
C ILE A 84 3.74 -1.81 -8.39
N TYR A 85 3.82 -2.48 -7.24
CA TYR A 85 4.90 -2.30 -6.29
C TYR A 85 6.12 -3.11 -6.72
N ALA A 86 7.27 -2.45 -6.81
CA ALA A 86 8.55 -3.09 -7.02
C ALA A 86 9.12 -3.62 -5.70
N LYS A 87 8.83 -2.93 -4.59
CA LYS A 87 9.42 -3.23 -3.30
C LYS A 87 8.50 -2.76 -2.19
N ILE A 88 8.42 -3.53 -1.11
CA ILE A 88 7.74 -3.14 0.13
C ILE A 88 8.72 -3.33 1.27
N GLU A 89 9.01 -2.25 1.99
CA GLU A 89 9.82 -2.28 3.20
C GLU A 89 8.89 -2.19 4.40
N VAL A 90 9.12 -3.03 5.40
CA VAL A 90 8.30 -3.10 6.61
C VAL A 90 9.17 -2.78 7.82
N LYS A 91 8.68 -1.88 8.66
CA LYS A 91 9.33 -1.55 9.92
C LYS A 91 8.27 -1.49 11.03
N PRO A 92 8.66 -1.79 12.28
CA PRO A 92 7.79 -1.50 13.43
C PRO A 92 7.52 0.00 13.51
N PHE A 93 6.33 0.33 13.98
CA PHE A 93 5.95 1.73 14.10
C PHE A 93 5.54 2.05 15.53
#